data_26d3448423ab72256b47bca9a620cd8a
#
_entry.id   26d3448423ab72256b47bca9a620cd8a
#
_cell.length_a   1.000
_cell.length_b   1.000
_cell.length_c   1.000
_cell.angle_alpha   90.00
_cell.angle_beta   90.00
_cell.angle_gamma   90.00
#
_symmetry.space_group_name_H-M   'P 1'
#
loop_
_entity.id
_entity.type
_entity.pdbx_description
1 polymer ?
#
loop_
_entity_poly.entity_id
_entity_poly.type
_entity_poly.pdbx_seq_one_letter_code
_entity_poly.pdbx_strand_id
1 'polypeptide(L)'
;LDAPDLHTRAGIRDRAMLHLCVAAGLRVSELIGLCLDHLELQPHPTIHVIGKGRRERVLPLWKETAAAIRAWIQVRPSEVTAPELFLSARNQAMSRSGFEYILSKHVKTASQKSASLARKRISPHVLRHTCAMNTLKATHDVRKVSLWLGHADLKSTEIYLRSDPSEKLAI
;
A
#
# COMPACT_ATOMS: atom_id res chain seq x y z
N LEU A 1 -5.93 -9.63 2.67
CA LEU A 1 -4.49 -9.60 2.92
C LEU A 1 -3.90 -10.99 3.26
N ASP A 2 -4.75 -12.00 3.47
CA ASP A 2 -4.35 -13.37 3.88
C ASP A 2 -4.21 -14.35 2.70
N ALA A 3 -4.23 -13.85 1.47
CA ALA A 3 -4.06 -14.67 0.27
C ALA A 3 -2.60 -15.12 0.00
N PRO A 4 -1.56 -14.33 0.35
CA PRO A 4 -0.18 -14.75 0.16
C PRO A 4 0.21 -15.92 1.07
N ASP A 5 0.94 -16.88 0.53
CA ASP A 5 1.49 -18.02 1.27
C ASP A 5 2.74 -17.61 2.06
N LEU A 6 2.63 -17.55 3.37
CA LEU A 6 3.70 -17.09 4.27
C LEU A 6 4.80 -18.15 4.51
N HIS A 7 4.67 -19.34 3.96
CA HIS A 7 5.76 -20.33 3.96
C HIS A 7 6.77 -20.08 2.85
N THR A 8 6.49 -19.12 1.96
CA THR A 8 7.40 -18.76 0.86
C THR A 8 7.92 -17.33 1.00
N ARG A 9 9.18 -17.11 0.63
CA ARG A 9 9.79 -15.78 0.58
C ARG A 9 8.97 -14.81 -0.28
N ALA A 10 8.47 -15.29 -1.43
CA ALA A 10 7.62 -14.48 -2.31
C ALA A 10 6.31 -14.06 -1.64
N GLY A 11 5.65 -14.97 -0.94
CA GLY A 11 4.40 -14.66 -0.25
C GLY A 11 4.59 -13.69 0.92
N ILE A 12 5.70 -13.81 1.69
CA ILE A 12 6.04 -12.84 2.75
C ILE A 12 6.23 -11.44 2.15
N ARG A 13 6.98 -11.32 1.03
CA ARG A 13 7.14 -10.07 0.29
C ARG A 13 5.80 -9.51 -0.18
N ASP A 14 5.00 -10.35 -0.85
CA ASP A 14 3.74 -9.96 -1.44
C ASP A 14 2.77 -9.44 -0.38
N ARG A 15 2.74 -10.08 0.79
CA ARG A 15 1.95 -9.62 1.93
C ARG A 15 2.38 -8.23 2.40
N ALA A 16 3.68 -7.98 2.54
CA ALA A 16 4.19 -6.66 2.94
C ALA A 16 3.81 -5.56 1.92
N MET A 17 3.92 -5.87 0.61
CA MET A 17 3.50 -4.94 -0.45
C MET A 17 2.01 -4.61 -0.37
N LEU A 18 1.15 -5.62 -0.20
CA LEU A 18 -0.30 -5.44 -0.10
C LEU A 18 -0.71 -4.66 1.15
N HIS A 19 -0.07 -4.93 2.31
CA HIS A 19 -0.28 -4.15 3.54
C HIS A 19 0.03 -2.68 3.34
N LEU A 20 1.17 -2.34 2.72
CA LEU A 20 1.53 -0.95 2.44
C LEU A 20 0.54 -0.27 1.48
N CYS A 21 0.09 -0.96 0.44
CA CYS A 21 -0.90 -0.40 -0.48
C CYS A 21 -2.21 -0.03 0.23
N VAL A 22 -2.69 -0.89 1.13
CA VAL A 22 -3.97 -0.68 1.83
C VAL A 22 -3.81 0.33 2.97
N ALA A 23 -2.72 0.27 3.73
CA ALA A 23 -2.50 1.11 4.91
C ALA A 23 -1.99 2.51 4.56
N ALA A 24 -1.02 2.62 3.66
CA ALA A 24 -0.37 3.88 3.30
C ALA A 24 -0.89 4.50 2.01
N GLY A 25 -1.69 3.76 1.23
CA GLY A 25 -2.27 4.23 -0.02
C GLY A 25 -1.23 4.65 -1.06
N LEU A 26 -0.10 3.94 -1.13
CA LEU A 26 0.99 4.28 -2.03
C LEU A 26 0.58 4.14 -3.51
N ARG A 27 1.10 5.05 -4.35
CA ARG A 27 1.09 4.82 -5.81
C ARG A 27 2.03 3.67 -6.15
N VAL A 28 1.80 2.99 -7.26
CA VAL A 28 2.69 1.88 -7.68
C VAL A 28 4.15 2.35 -7.76
N SER A 29 4.39 3.52 -8.36
CA SER A 29 5.74 4.09 -8.46
C SER A 29 6.37 4.39 -7.09
N GLU A 30 5.58 4.85 -6.11
CA GLU A 30 6.04 5.07 -4.75
C GLU A 30 6.36 3.74 -4.05
N LEU A 31 5.51 2.72 -4.22
CA LEU A 31 5.70 1.40 -3.63
C LEU A 31 6.96 0.70 -4.14
N ILE A 32 7.15 0.67 -5.47
CA ILE A 32 8.29 -0.05 -6.08
C ILE A 32 9.61 0.71 -5.93
N GLY A 33 9.56 2.04 -5.78
CA GLY A 33 10.72 2.88 -5.54
C GLY A 33 11.03 3.11 -4.05
N LEU A 34 10.29 2.46 -3.15
CA LEU A 34 10.57 2.57 -1.72
C LEU A 34 11.88 1.84 -1.39
N CYS A 35 12.81 2.54 -0.75
CA CYS A 35 14.12 2.00 -0.38
C CYS A 35 14.18 1.60 1.10
N LEU A 36 15.19 0.83 1.48
CA LEU A 36 15.39 0.39 2.87
C LEU A 36 15.61 1.57 3.82
N ASP A 37 16.34 2.59 3.40
CA ASP A 37 16.61 3.81 4.16
C ASP A 37 15.41 4.74 4.34
N HIS A 38 14.32 4.49 3.61
CA HIS A 38 13.05 5.17 3.80
C HIS A 38 12.23 4.61 4.98
N LEU A 39 12.73 3.57 5.65
CA LEU A 39 12.03 2.90 6.75
C LEU A 39 12.65 3.25 8.10
N GLU A 40 11.84 3.75 9.01
CA GLU A 40 12.12 3.78 10.43
C GLU A 40 11.19 2.79 11.12
N LEU A 41 11.74 1.75 11.74
CA LEU A 41 10.94 0.69 12.34
C LEU A 41 10.92 0.71 13.87
N GLN A 42 11.72 1.59 14.49
CA GLN A 42 11.77 1.80 15.93
C GLN A 42 12.10 3.27 16.25
N PRO A 43 11.62 3.83 17.37
CA PRO A 43 10.61 3.24 18.29
C PRO A 43 9.19 3.28 17.71
N HIS A 44 8.91 4.21 16.79
CA HIS A 44 7.60 4.41 16.15
C HIS A 44 7.72 4.11 14.65
N PRO A 45 7.14 2.99 14.17
CA PRO A 45 7.28 2.60 12.78
C PRO A 45 6.70 3.65 11.82
N THR A 46 7.55 4.14 10.91
CA THR A 46 7.17 5.09 9.86
C THR A 46 7.79 4.74 8.52
N ILE A 47 7.22 5.27 7.45
CA ILE A 47 7.82 5.29 6.11
C ILE A 47 7.94 6.72 5.60
N HIS A 48 9.06 7.01 4.96
CA HIS A 48 9.29 8.22 4.21
C HIS A 48 8.98 7.96 2.73
N VAL A 49 8.00 8.68 2.19
CA VAL A 49 7.52 8.48 0.82
C VAL A 49 7.86 9.69 -0.03
N ILE A 50 8.59 9.46 -1.11
CA ILE A 50 8.91 10.47 -2.11
C ILE A 50 7.95 10.32 -3.29
N GLY A 51 7.08 11.28 -3.46
CA GLY A 51 6.05 11.30 -4.50
C GLY A 51 6.44 12.07 -5.75
N LYS A 52 5.48 12.23 -6.67
CA LYS A 52 5.65 13.03 -7.89
C LYS A 52 6.07 14.46 -7.56
N GLY A 53 7.09 14.97 -8.26
CA GLY A 53 7.62 16.32 -8.03
C GLY A 53 8.44 16.44 -6.74
N ARG A 54 9.02 15.33 -6.26
CA ARG A 54 9.82 15.25 -5.04
C ARG A 54 9.06 15.71 -3.78
N ARG A 55 7.75 15.59 -3.78
CA ARG A 55 6.96 15.84 -2.58
C ARG A 55 7.14 14.69 -1.60
N GLU A 56 7.57 15.03 -0.41
CA GLU A 56 7.88 14.09 0.63
C GLU A 56 6.76 14.07 1.67
N ARG A 57 6.51 12.89 2.23
CA ARG A 57 5.63 12.72 3.38
C ARG A 57 6.10 11.55 4.23
N VAL A 58 5.94 11.69 5.53
CA VAL A 58 6.19 10.61 6.49
C VAL A 58 4.85 10.07 6.94
N LEU A 59 4.66 8.76 6.84
CA LEU A 59 3.44 8.09 7.25
C LEU A 59 3.74 7.11 8.38
N PRO A 60 2.93 7.11 9.46
CA PRO A 60 3.01 6.08 10.48
C PRO A 60 2.56 4.74 9.92
N LEU A 61 3.17 3.66 10.39
CA LEU A 61 2.81 2.30 10.03
C LEU A 61 2.01 1.64 11.16
N TRP A 62 0.88 1.07 10.81
CA TRP A 62 0.11 0.23 11.72
C TRP A 62 0.90 -1.00 12.12
N LYS A 63 0.63 -1.53 13.31
CA LYS A 63 1.35 -2.66 13.90
C LYS A 63 1.47 -3.85 12.93
N GLU A 64 0.39 -4.20 12.26
CA GLU A 64 0.31 -5.32 11.32
C GLU A 64 1.14 -5.05 10.06
N THR A 65 1.12 -3.82 9.57
CA THR A 65 1.92 -3.41 8.41
C THR A 65 3.41 -3.43 8.74
N ALA A 66 3.79 -2.88 9.88
CA ALA A 66 5.17 -2.91 10.36
C ALA A 66 5.67 -4.35 10.58
N ALA A 67 4.83 -5.23 11.13
CA ALA A 67 5.15 -6.64 11.31
C ALA A 67 5.37 -7.34 9.95
N ALA A 68 4.52 -7.08 8.95
CA ALA A 68 4.69 -7.65 7.62
C ALA A 68 5.98 -7.18 6.94
N ILE A 69 6.33 -5.91 7.11
CA ILE A 69 7.59 -5.34 6.58
C ILE A 69 8.79 -5.96 7.28
N ARG A 70 8.79 -6.08 8.62
CA ARG A 70 9.88 -6.75 9.37
C ARG A 70 10.07 -8.18 8.92
N ALA A 71 8.99 -8.95 8.75
CA ALA A 71 9.05 -10.32 8.26
C ALA A 71 9.68 -10.39 6.87
N TRP A 72 9.35 -9.44 5.97
CA TRP A 72 10.00 -9.37 4.67
C TRP A 72 11.49 -9.05 4.76
N ILE A 73 11.87 -8.06 5.56
CA ILE A 73 13.28 -7.67 5.72
C ILE A 73 14.13 -8.84 6.23
N GLN A 74 13.59 -9.67 7.13
CA GLN A 74 14.29 -10.85 7.65
C GLN A 74 14.61 -11.90 6.58
N VAL A 75 13.78 -12.03 5.55
CA VAL A 75 13.97 -13.02 4.47
C VAL A 75 14.43 -12.39 3.14
N ARG A 76 14.56 -11.06 3.11
CA ARG A 76 15.10 -10.35 1.95
C ARG A 76 16.58 -10.70 1.77
N PRO A 77 17.03 -11.03 0.56
CA PRO A 77 18.43 -11.33 0.33
C PRO A 77 19.33 -10.17 0.76
N SER A 78 20.28 -10.43 1.66
CA SER A 78 21.22 -9.43 2.18
C SER A 78 22.33 -9.08 1.20
N GLU A 79 22.68 -9.99 0.31
CA GLU A 79 23.77 -9.84 -0.67
C GLU A 79 23.39 -8.98 -1.88
N VAL A 80 22.12 -8.55 -1.97
CA VAL A 80 21.65 -7.74 -3.09
C VAL A 80 21.96 -6.27 -2.83
N THR A 81 22.71 -5.66 -3.73
CA THR A 81 23.09 -4.24 -3.66
C THR A 81 21.97 -3.27 -4.00
N ALA A 82 20.84 -3.77 -4.53
CA ALA A 82 19.67 -2.93 -4.84
C ALA A 82 19.10 -2.29 -3.56
N PRO A 83 18.98 -0.95 -3.51
CA PRO A 83 18.49 -0.23 -2.33
C PRO A 83 16.99 -0.41 -2.12
N GLU A 84 16.25 -0.83 -3.14
CA GLU A 84 14.80 -0.95 -3.10
C GLU A 84 14.36 -1.99 -2.07
N LEU A 85 13.33 -1.64 -1.32
CA LEU A 85 12.75 -2.52 -0.32
C LEU A 85 12.22 -3.82 -0.95
N PHE A 86 11.51 -3.71 -2.08
CA PHE A 86 10.85 -4.84 -2.72
C PHE A 86 11.60 -5.30 -3.97
N LEU A 87 11.99 -6.56 -3.94
CA LEU A 87 12.73 -7.20 -5.03
C LEU A 87 11.84 -8.19 -5.80
N SER A 88 12.09 -8.32 -7.08
CA SER A 88 11.53 -9.35 -7.94
C SER A 88 12.08 -10.75 -7.58
N ALA A 89 11.56 -11.80 -8.21
CA ALA A 89 12.09 -13.15 -8.06
C ALA A 89 13.57 -13.28 -8.53
N ARG A 90 14.03 -12.36 -9.35
CA ARG A 90 15.41 -12.28 -9.84
C ARG A 90 16.31 -11.41 -8.95
N ASN A 91 15.86 -11.02 -7.77
CA ASN A 91 16.56 -10.11 -6.84
C ASN A 91 16.89 -8.73 -7.43
N GLN A 92 16.12 -8.27 -8.40
CA GLN A 92 16.18 -6.92 -8.95
C GLN A 92 15.02 -6.07 -8.41
N ALA A 93 15.09 -4.76 -8.56
CA ALA A 93 14.00 -3.86 -8.22
C ALA A 93 12.66 -4.34 -8.80
N MET A 94 11.59 -4.23 -8.02
CA MET A 94 10.25 -4.62 -8.46
C MET A 94 9.77 -3.68 -9.57
N SER A 95 9.25 -4.25 -10.65
CA SER A 95 8.62 -3.46 -11.72
C SER A 95 7.13 -3.22 -11.46
N ARG A 96 6.55 -2.21 -12.14
CA ARG A 96 5.12 -1.96 -12.11
C ARG A 96 4.32 -3.21 -12.53
N SER A 97 4.67 -3.80 -13.67
CA SER A 97 4.00 -5.02 -14.19
C SER A 97 4.18 -6.21 -13.24
N GLY A 98 5.33 -6.31 -12.59
CA GLY A 98 5.58 -7.32 -11.56
C GLY A 98 4.63 -7.17 -10.37
N PHE A 99 4.43 -5.96 -9.86
CA PHE A 99 3.47 -5.73 -8.79
C PHE A 99 2.01 -5.95 -9.22
N GLU A 100 1.63 -5.48 -10.42
CA GLU A 100 0.28 -5.69 -10.96
C GLU A 100 -0.05 -7.18 -11.14
N TYR A 101 0.95 -7.97 -11.58
CA TYR A 101 0.83 -9.43 -11.62
C TYR A 101 0.63 -10.05 -10.24
N ILE A 102 1.43 -9.64 -9.24
CA ILE A 102 1.31 -10.07 -7.84
C ILE A 102 -0.10 -9.78 -7.31
N LEU A 103 -0.59 -8.55 -7.50
CA LEU A 103 -1.91 -8.15 -7.08
C LEU A 103 -2.99 -9.02 -7.73
N SER A 104 -2.94 -9.20 -9.04
CA SER A 104 -3.89 -10.03 -9.80
C SER A 104 -3.91 -11.47 -9.29
N LYS A 105 -2.75 -12.08 -9.06
CA LYS A 105 -2.61 -13.42 -8.51
C LYS A 105 -3.32 -13.54 -7.16
N HIS A 106 -3.07 -12.63 -6.22
CA HIS A 106 -3.65 -12.70 -4.88
C HIS A 106 -5.13 -12.33 -4.85
N VAL A 107 -5.60 -11.44 -5.74
CA VAL A 107 -7.02 -11.19 -5.94
C VAL A 107 -7.73 -12.44 -6.41
N LYS A 108 -7.18 -13.17 -7.39
CA LYS A 108 -7.75 -14.43 -7.87
C LYS A 108 -7.87 -15.45 -6.74
N THR A 109 -6.84 -15.61 -5.92
CA THR A 109 -6.87 -16.52 -4.76
C THR A 109 -7.92 -16.10 -3.73
N ALA A 110 -7.98 -14.80 -3.38
CA ALA A 110 -8.96 -14.27 -2.44
C ALA A 110 -10.40 -14.38 -2.94
N SER A 111 -10.61 -14.23 -4.25
CA SER A 111 -11.93 -14.33 -4.89
C SER A 111 -12.56 -15.72 -4.78
N GLN A 112 -11.75 -16.76 -4.64
CA GLN A 112 -12.24 -18.11 -4.37
C GLN A 112 -12.94 -18.24 -3.02
N LYS A 113 -12.55 -17.38 -2.05
CA LYS A 113 -13.10 -17.36 -0.68
C LYS A 113 -14.13 -16.26 -0.46
N SER A 114 -14.30 -15.33 -1.43
CA SER A 114 -15.17 -14.17 -1.28
C SER A 114 -15.88 -13.81 -2.58
N ALA A 115 -17.17 -14.14 -2.65
CA ALA A 115 -18.01 -13.84 -3.81
C ALA A 115 -18.08 -12.33 -4.13
N SER A 116 -17.94 -11.46 -3.13
CA SER A 116 -17.93 -10.01 -3.33
C SER A 116 -16.68 -9.54 -4.08
N LEU A 117 -15.52 -10.18 -3.85
CA LEU A 117 -14.29 -9.90 -4.57
C LEU A 117 -14.31 -10.42 -5.99
N ALA A 118 -14.96 -11.58 -6.23
CA ALA A 118 -15.06 -12.18 -7.55
C ALA A 118 -15.76 -11.25 -8.58
N ARG A 119 -16.63 -10.36 -8.10
CA ARG A 119 -17.38 -9.40 -8.93
C ARG A 119 -16.67 -8.05 -9.11
N LYS A 120 -15.51 -7.84 -8.49
CA LYS A 120 -14.81 -6.55 -8.48
C LYS A 120 -13.50 -6.64 -9.24
N ARG A 121 -13.23 -5.62 -10.05
CA ARG A 121 -11.91 -5.44 -10.66
C ARG A 121 -11.01 -4.70 -9.67
N ILE A 122 -10.13 -5.43 -9.01
CA ILE A 122 -9.17 -4.85 -8.06
C ILE A 122 -7.91 -4.44 -8.82
N SER A 123 -7.52 -3.18 -8.66
CA SER A 123 -6.32 -2.58 -9.24
C SER A 123 -5.55 -1.82 -8.15
N PRO A 124 -4.30 -1.40 -8.40
CA PRO A 124 -3.57 -0.54 -7.46
C PRO A 124 -4.31 0.74 -7.09
N HIS A 125 -5.04 1.32 -8.04
CA HIS A 125 -5.90 2.49 -7.78
C HIS A 125 -7.04 2.18 -6.82
N VAL A 126 -7.64 0.99 -6.91
CA VAL A 126 -8.70 0.56 -5.98
C VAL A 126 -8.16 0.38 -4.57
N LEU A 127 -6.94 -0.16 -4.40
CA LEU A 127 -6.30 -0.26 -3.09
C LEU A 127 -6.05 1.13 -2.48
N ARG A 128 -5.55 2.05 -3.27
CA ARG A 128 -5.35 3.45 -2.83
C ARG A 128 -6.68 4.14 -2.51
N HIS A 129 -7.72 3.93 -3.31
CA HIS A 129 -9.06 4.42 -3.02
C HIS A 129 -9.61 3.85 -1.71
N THR A 130 -9.40 2.56 -1.46
CA THR A 130 -9.78 1.90 -0.21
C THR A 130 -9.08 2.54 1.00
N CYS A 131 -7.77 2.82 0.89
CA CYS A 131 -7.04 3.57 1.91
C CYS A 131 -7.67 4.94 2.17
N ALA A 132 -7.97 5.70 1.10
CA ALA A 132 -8.60 7.00 1.20
C ALA A 132 -9.94 6.95 1.94
N MET A 133 -10.81 6.02 1.56
CA MET A 133 -12.14 5.86 2.19
C MET A 133 -12.04 5.42 3.64
N ASN A 134 -11.08 4.54 3.98
CA ASN A 134 -10.86 4.13 5.37
C ASN A 134 -10.35 5.30 6.21
N THR A 135 -9.43 6.11 5.67
CA THR A 135 -8.93 7.31 6.34
C THR A 135 -10.05 8.34 6.54
N LEU A 136 -10.88 8.56 5.51
CA LEU A 136 -12.02 9.48 5.60
C LEU A 136 -13.02 9.03 6.66
N LYS A 137 -13.42 7.76 6.66
CA LYS A 137 -14.33 7.19 7.67
C LYS A 137 -13.78 7.30 9.10
N ALA A 138 -12.48 7.14 9.27
CA ALA A 138 -11.85 7.20 10.59
C ALA A 138 -11.66 8.62 11.10
N THR A 139 -11.49 9.60 10.20
CA THR A 139 -11.11 10.97 10.58
C THR A 139 -12.21 12.00 10.33
N HIS A 140 -13.18 11.69 9.47
CA HIS A 140 -14.21 12.62 8.97
C HIS A 140 -13.60 13.93 8.43
N ASP A 141 -12.36 13.87 7.91
CA ASP A 141 -11.62 15.05 7.47
C ASP A 141 -10.88 14.77 6.14
N VAL A 142 -11.38 15.38 5.09
CA VAL A 142 -10.82 15.28 3.73
C VAL A 142 -9.40 15.84 3.62
N ARG A 143 -9.04 16.82 4.46
CA ARG A 143 -7.68 17.39 4.49
C ARG A 143 -6.69 16.37 4.99
N LYS A 144 -7.05 15.57 6.01
CA LYS A 144 -6.23 14.45 6.49
C LYS A 144 -6.04 13.40 5.42
N VAL A 145 -7.07 13.08 4.65
CA VAL A 145 -6.97 12.17 3.49
C VAL A 145 -5.99 12.72 2.45
N SER A 146 -6.08 14.02 2.13
CA SER A 146 -5.18 14.67 1.18
C SER A 146 -3.72 14.62 1.63
N LEU A 147 -3.46 14.93 2.90
CA LEU A 147 -2.13 14.85 3.51
C LEU A 147 -1.59 13.41 3.48
N TRP A 148 -2.41 12.44 3.90
CA TRP A 148 -2.04 11.03 3.92
C TRP A 148 -1.63 10.51 2.55
N LEU A 149 -2.43 10.82 1.53
CA LEU A 149 -2.19 10.37 0.17
C LEU A 149 -1.14 11.21 -0.59
N GLY A 150 -0.76 12.38 -0.08
CA GLY A 150 0.13 13.30 -0.77
C GLY A 150 -0.47 13.84 -2.07
N HIS A 151 -1.71 14.31 -2.01
CA HIS A 151 -2.34 14.99 -3.13
C HIS A 151 -1.78 16.40 -3.30
N ALA A 152 -1.61 16.83 -4.57
CA ALA A 152 -1.08 18.16 -4.90
C ALA A 152 -2.09 19.27 -4.60
N ASP A 153 -3.38 18.95 -4.75
CA ASP A 153 -4.49 19.83 -4.46
C ASP A 153 -5.67 19.06 -3.84
N LEU A 154 -6.59 19.78 -3.23
CA LEU A 154 -7.79 19.21 -2.61
C LEU A 154 -8.79 18.67 -3.65
N LYS A 155 -8.78 19.17 -4.89
CA LYS A 155 -9.68 18.69 -5.95
C LYS A 155 -9.54 17.19 -6.18
N SER A 156 -8.32 16.69 -6.12
CA SER A 156 -8.05 15.24 -6.22
C SER A 156 -8.64 14.44 -5.05
N THR A 157 -9.00 15.09 -3.96
CA THR A 157 -9.53 14.46 -2.75
C THR A 157 -11.06 14.63 -2.65
N GLU A 158 -11.63 15.64 -3.27
CA GLU A 158 -13.08 15.90 -3.29
C GLU A 158 -13.90 14.74 -3.88
N ILE A 159 -13.30 13.95 -4.75
CA ILE A 159 -13.95 12.75 -5.31
C ILE A 159 -14.36 11.75 -4.22
N TYR A 160 -13.65 11.73 -3.08
CA TYR A 160 -13.95 10.85 -1.96
C TYR A 160 -15.14 11.37 -1.13
N LEU A 161 -15.34 12.69 -1.02
CA LEU A 161 -16.52 13.28 -0.37
C LEU A 161 -17.78 12.91 -1.11
N ARG A 162 -17.76 12.95 -2.45
CA ARG A 162 -18.91 12.57 -3.28
C ARG A 162 -19.30 11.10 -3.16
N SER A 163 -18.36 10.26 -2.72
CA SER A 163 -18.52 8.80 -2.58
C SER A 163 -18.93 8.39 -1.17
N ASP A 164 -18.93 9.31 -0.19
CA ASP A 164 -19.33 9.03 1.18
C ASP A 164 -20.85 9.26 1.35
N PRO A 165 -21.64 8.17 1.62
CA PRO A 165 -23.07 8.31 1.81
C PRO A 165 -23.44 9.06 3.11
N SER A 166 -22.55 9.10 4.11
CA SER A 166 -22.83 9.68 5.43
C SER A 166 -22.93 11.21 5.37
N GLU A 167 -22.20 11.89 4.49
CA GLU A 167 -22.35 13.34 4.28
C GLU A 167 -23.66 13.73 3.59
N LYS A 168 -24.29 12.79 2.86
CA LYS A 168 -25.58 13.03 2.20
C LYS A 168 -26.77 12.90 3.15
N LEU A 169 -26.55 12.30 4.33
CA LEU A 169 -27.58 12.09 5.36
C LEU A 169 -27.50 13.13 6.49
N ALA A 170 -26.53 14.03 6.47
CA ALA A 170 -26.31 15.08 7.47
C ALA A 170 -26.97 16.43 7.10
N ILE A 171 -28.05 16.41 6.26
CA ILE A 171 -28.87 17.57 5.94
C ILE A 171 -30.16 17.55 6.75
#